data_22091c4174e9441ce2a6622daa650a13
#
_entry.id   22091c4174e9441ce2a6622daa650a13
#
_cell.length_a   1.000
_cell.length_b   1.000
_cell.length_c   1.000
_cell.angle_alpha   90.00
_cell.angle_beta   90.00
_cell.angle_gamma   90.00
#
_symmetry.space_group_name_H-M   'P 1'
#
loop_
_entity.id
_entity.type
_entity.pdbx_description
1 polymer ?
#
loop_
_entity_poly.entity_id
_entity_poly.type
_entity_poly.pdbx_seq_one_letter_code
_entity_poly.pdbx_strand_id
1 'polypeptide(L)'
;LTTSSPELARDIAEAAQVSGRMAFDCPVTGGESGAIAGTLTAIVGATENDIAPVRDILATFAANICCFDGAGKGQAAKLANQVSLGACMVGMADAMAFAELSGLDLEKTRQMILGGTGKSGAMESLAPKALDGDYKPGFMVEHFIKDLRLALAYADDRELALPGADVAFTLYDMLDAIGGAKLGTQAITVLYKEEADAIAAGLDWSQYRPEARGAHEEGCGCGAHGDDHASGCGHHHD
;
A
#
# COMPACT_ATOMS: atom_id res chain seq x y z
N LEU A 1 14.81 5.94 3.04
CA LEU A 1 14.38 4.55 3.32
C LEU A 1 12.91 4.42 3.73
N THR A 2 12.04 5.31 3.27
CA THR A 2 10.59 5.24 3.49
C THR A 2 9.85 5.12 2.18
N THR A 3 8.61 4.57 2.19
CA THR A 3 7.72 4.64 1.03
C THR A 3 7.07 6.01 0.98
N SER A 4 7.27 6.72 -0.14
CA SER A 4 6.72 8.05 -0.44
C SER A 4 6.34 8.14 -1.92
N SER A 5 5.91 9.32 -2.40
CA SER A 5 5.61 9.48 -3.81
C SER A 5 6.87 9.53 -4.68
N PRO A 6 6.81 9.01 -5.91
CA PRO A 6 7.89 9.15 -6.89
C PRO A 6 8.20 10.61 -7.24
N GLU A 7 7.19 11.49 -7.22
CA GLU A 7 7.31 12.93 -7.46
C GLU A 7 8.21 13.58 -6.41
N LEU A 8 7.89 13.39 -5.12
CA LEU A 8 8.70 13.91 -4.01
C LEU A 8 10.16 13.45 -4.10
N ALA A 9 10.39 12.20 -4.50
CA ALA A 9 11.74 11.67 -4.66
C ALA A 9 12.50 12.39 -5.79
N ARG A 10 11.84 12.72 -6.90
CA ARG A 10 12.41 13.53 -7.99
C ARG A 10 12.72 14.94 -7.54
N ASP A 11 11.79 15.61 -6.86
CA ASP A 11 11.97 16.97 -6.36
C ASP A 11 13.18 17.07 -5.41
N ILE A 12 13.34 16.07 -4.52
CA ILE A 12 14.49 15.99 -3.62
C ILE A 12 15.79 15.80 -4.41
N ALA A 13 15.79 14.94 -5.43
CA ALA A 13 16.98 14.70 -6.25
C ALA A 13 17.39 15.96 -7.03
N GLU A 14 16.44 16.68 -7.62
CA GLU A 14 16.67 17.94 -8.33
C GLU A 14 17.20 19.02 -7.39
N ALA A 15 16.60 19.19 -6.21
CA ALA A 15 17.06 20.14 -5.22
C ALA A 15 18.49 19.83 -4.72
N ALA A 16 18.83 18.56 -4.57
CA ALA A 16 20.18 18.14 -4.20
C ALA A 16 21.18 18.46 -5.32
N GLN A 17 20.83 18.24 -6.57
CA GLN A 17 21.68 18.51 -7.73
C GLN A 17 22.04 20.00 -7.84
N VAL A 18 21.09 20.90 -7.58
CA VAL A 18 21.36 22.36 -7.51
C VAL A 18 22.47 22.70 -6.50
N SER A 19 22.59 21.92 -5.44
CA SER A 19 23.62 22.08 -4.41
C SER A 19 24.90 21.28 -4.70
N GLY A 20 25.06 20.69 -5.88
CA GLY A 20 26.18 19.84 -6.25
C GLY A 20 26.23 18.52 -5.47
N ARG A 21 25.09 18.06 -4.95
CA ARG A 21 24.95 16.81 -4.19
C ARG A 21 24.10 15.81 -4.98
N MET A 22 24.25 14.54 -4.65
CA MET A 22 23.39 13.48 -5.16
C MET A 22 22.40 13.05 -4.07
N ALA A 23 21.14 12.88 -4.43
CA ALA A 23 20.14 12.20 -3.63
C ALA A 23 19.42 11.18 -4.50
N PHE A 24 19.06 10.05 -3.92
CA PHE A 24 18.25 9.02 -4.57
C PHE A 24 17.30 8.39 -3.55
N ASP A 25 16.19 7.90 -4.05
CA ASP A 25 15.21 7.17 -3.27
C ASP A 25 15.63 5.71 -3.12
N CYS A 26 15.40 5.16 -1.92
CA CYS A 26 15.77 3.80 -1.59
C CYS A 26 14.78 3.20 -0.59
N PRO A 27 13.52 2.99 -0.96
CA PRO A 27 12.60 2.19 -0.14
C PRO A 27 13.08 0.74 -0.06
N VAL A 28 12.52 0.01 0.91
CA VAL A 28 12.90 -1.38 1.17
C VAL A 28 11.68 -2.30 1.16
N THR A 29 11.91 -3.59 0.92
CA THR A 29 10.94 -4.65 1.14
C THR A 29 11.58 -5.82 1.89
N GLY A 30 10.76 -6.66 2.58
CA GLY A 30 11.21 -7.76 3.42
C GLY A 30 10.66 -7.72 4.84
N GLY A 31 9.92 -6.63 5.21
CA GLY A 31 9.27 -6.49 6.52
C GLY A 31 10.23 -6.40 7.70
N GLU A 32 9.67 -6.48 8.92
CA GLU A 32 10.44 -6.42 10.16
C GLU A 32 11.43 -7.59 10.28
N SER A 33 11.01 -8.80 9.91
CA SER A 33 11.87 -9.99 9.95
C SER A 33 13.10 -9.85 9.04
N GLY A 34 12.91 -9.28 7.85
CA GLY A 34 14.02 -8.97 6.94
C GLY A 34 14.96 -7.90 7.50
N ALA A 35 14.42 -6.90 8.18
CA ALA A 35 15.22 -5.87 8.84
C ALA A 35 16.08 -6.44 9.98
N ILE A 36 15.48 -7.28 10.84
CA ILE A 36 16.19 -7.94 11.95
C ILE A 36 17.30 -8.88 11.41
N ALA A 37 16.99 -9.62 10.34
CA ALA A 37 17.93 -10.58 9.75
C ALA A 37 18.99 -9.93 8.82
N GLY A 38 18.87 -8.64 8.50
CA GLY A 38 19.74 -7.99 7.51
C GLY A 38 19.50 -8.48 6.07
N THR A 39 18.30 -9.00 5.78
CA THR A 39 17.97 -9.65 4.49
C THR A 39 16.96 -8.85 3.66
N LEU A 40 16.82 -7.56 3.92
CA LEU A 40 15.94 -6.68 3.13
C LEU A 40 16.39 -6.64 1.65
N THR A 41 15.46 -6.28 0.79
CA THR A 41 15.78 -5.80 -0.55
C THR A 41 15.71 -4.27 -0.57
N ALA A 42 16.82 -3.61 -0.87
CA ALA A 42 16.88 -2.18 -1.14
C ALA A 42 16.47 -1.92 -2.60
N ILE A 43 15.52 -1.04 -2.81
CA ILE A 43 14.95 -0.71 -4.12
C ILE A 43 15.39 0.70 -4.46
N VAL A 44 16.40 0.85 -5.30
CA VAL A 44 17.14 2.11 -5.47
C VAL A 44 16.75 2.81 -6.77
N GLY A 45 16.36 4.08 -6.68
CA GLY A 45 16.10 4.95 -7.83
C GLY A 45 17.36 5.65 -8.34
N ALA A 46 18.37 4.87 -8.71
CA ALA A 46 19.65 5.32 -9.25
C ALA A 46 20.34 4.16 -9.98
N THR A 47 21.42 4.47 -10.72
CA THR A 47 22.25 3.44 -11.35
C THR A 47 23.19 2.76 -10.35
N GLU A 48 23.72 1.58 -10.71
CA GLU A 48 24.76 0.89 -9.93
C GLU A 48 26.01 1.76 -9.72
N ASN A 49 26.37 2.57 -10.71
CA ASN A 49 27.52 3.47 -10.60
C ASN A 49 27.26 4.60 -9.61
N ASP A 50 26.05 5.13 -9.56
CA ASP A 50 25.67 6.22 -8.66
C ASP A 50 25.73 5.80 -7.19
N ILE A 51 25.35 4.55 -6.90
CA ILE A 51 25.34 4.02 -5.53
C ILE A 51 26.69 3.43 -5.10
N ALA A 52 27.67 3.30 -6.00
CA ALA A 52 28.95 2.69 -5.69
C ALA A 52 29.60 3.24 -4.39
N PRO A 53 29.58 4.55 -4.09
CA PRO A 53 30.15 5.08 -2.86
C PRO A 53 29.46 4.66 -1.57
N VAL A 54 28.20 4.23 -1.64
CA VAL A 54 27.34 3.88 -0.48
C VAL A 54 26.88 2.44 -0.51
N ARG A 55 27.28 1.65 -1.52
CA ARG A 55 26.87 0.27 -1.69
C ARG A 55 27.14 -0.58 -0.45
N ASP A 56 28.32 -0.44 0.15
CA ASP A 56 28.70 -1.19 1.35
C ASP A 56 27.79 -0.84 2.55
N ILE A 57 27.33 0.41 2.63
CA ILE A 57 26.39 0.84 3.65
C ILE A 57 25.04 0.16 3.42
N LEU A 58 24.53 0.14 2.18
CA LEU A 58 23.28 -0.54 1.85
C LEU A 58 23.37 -2.04 2.15
N ALA A 59 24.49 -2.67 1.87
CA ALA A 59 24.75 -4.09 2.11
C ALA A 59 24.74 -4.46 3.61
N THR A 60 24.85 -3.51 4.53
CA THR A 60 24.77 -3.80 5.98
C THR A 60 23.37 -4.23 6.43
N PHE A 61 22.32 -3.89 5.71
CA PHE A 61 20.93 -4.20 6.07
C PHE A 61 20.12 -4.84 4.93
N ALA A 62 20.65 -4.87 3.71
CA ALA A 62 19.98 -5.40 2.54
C ALA A 62 20.84 -6.50 1.88
N ALA A 63 20.29 -7.72 1.81
CA ALA A 63 20.94 -8.81 1.10
C ALA A 63 20.85 -8.66 -0.43
N ASN A 64 19.82 -7.92 -0.91
CA ASN A 64 19.62 -7.62 -2.31
C ASN A 64 19.52 -6.12 -2.51
N ILE A 65 20.15 -5.62 -3.58
CA ILE A 65 20.09 -4.23 -4.01
C ILE A 65 19.60 -4.23 -5.46
N CYS A 66 18.40 -3.66 -5.70
CA CYS A 66 17.81 -3.58 -7.02
C CYS A 66 17.83 -2.11 -7.47
N CYS A 67 18.63 -1.79 -8.49
CA CYS A 67 18.74 -0.46 -9.05
C CYS A 67 17.74 -0.26 -10.20
N PHE A 68 16.98 0.83 -10.13
CA PHE A 68 16.09 1.32 -11.19
C PHE A 68 16.61 2.69 -11.61
N ASP A 69 17.10 2.80 -12.83
CA ASP A 69 17.77 3.99 -13.34
C ASP A 69 16.85 5.24 -13.34
N GLY A 70 17.09 6.14 -12.39
CA GLY A 70 16.46 7.44 -12.26
C GLY A 70 15.72 7.69 -10.94
N ALA A 71 15.77 8.94 -10.49
CA ALA A 71 15.10 9.38 -9.28
C ALA A 71 13.58 9.14 -9.32
N GLY A 72 13.03 8.68 -8.21
CA GLY A 72 11.63 8.30 -8.07
C GLY A 72 11.28 6.89 -8.57
N LYS A 73 12.17 6.24 -9.34
CA LYS A 73 11.89 4.88 -9.84
C LYS A 73 11.99 3.81 -8.76
N GLY A 74 12.79 4.02 -7.72
CA GLY A 74 12.79 3.16 -6.55
C GLY A 74 11.44 3.20 -5.83
N GLN A 75 10.86 4.40 -5.65
CA GLN A 75 9.52 4.55 -5.08
C GLN A 75 8.46 3.92 -5.98
N ALA A 76 8.49 4.16 -7.28
CA ALA A 76 7.56 3.55 -8.23
C ALA A 76 7.62 2.01 -8.18
N ALA A 77 8.81 1.43 -8.15
CA ALA A 77 8.99 -0.01 -8.01
C ALA A 77 8.48 -0.54 -6.66
N LYS A 78 8.69 0.22 -5.56
CA LYS A 78 8.09 -0.11 -4.26
C LYS A 78 6.58 -0.06 -4.31
N LEU A 79 5.97 0.94 -4.92
CA LEU A 79 4.52 1.02 -5.06
C LEU A 79 3.96 -0.13 -5.90
N ALA A 80 4.64 -0.53 -6.98
CA ALA A 80 4.27 -1.72 -7.75
C ALA A 80 4.29 -3.01 -6.89
N ASN A 81 5.30 -3.14 -6.00
CA ASN A 81 5.32 -4.23 -5.02
C ASN A 81 4.10 -4.18 -4.08
N GLN A 82 3.71 -2.98 -3.61
CA GLN A 82 2.56 -2.84 -2.70
C GLN A 82 1.23 -3.14 -3.40
N VAL A 83 1.07 -2.74 -4.66
CA VAL A 83 -0.08 -3.12 -5.51
C VAL A 83 -0.19 -4.64 -5.63
N SER A 84 0.93 -5.32 -5.93
CA SER A 84 0.98 -6.78 -5.99
C SER A 84 0.64 -7.43 -4.65
N LEU A 85 1.19 -6.91 -3.55
CA LEU A 85 0.90 -7.41 -2.21
C LEU A 85 -0.58 -7.24 -1.87
N GLY A 86 -1.21 -6.11 -2.22
CA GLY A 86 -2.63 -5.85 -2.00
C GLY A 86 -3.51 -6.92 -2.61
N ALA A 87 -3.30 -7.22 -3.89
CA ALA A 87 -4.04 -8.27 -4.58
C ALA A 87 -3.81 -9.67 -3.96
N CYS A 88 -2.56 -9.97 -3.55
CA CYS A 88 -2.25 -11.24 -2.87
C CYS A 88 -2.94 -11.36 -1.50
N MET A 89 -3.06 -10.27 -0.75
CA MET A 89 -3.73 -10.26 0.55
C MET A 89 -5.23 -10.48 0.42
N VAL A 90 -5.88 -9.82 -0.54
CA VAL A 90 -7.29 -10.03 -0.85
C VAL A 90 -7.53 -11.48 -1.27
N GLY A 91 -6.75 -11.98 -2.24
CA GLY A 91 -6.89 -13.36 -2.72
C GLY A 91 -6.65 -14.42 -1.64
N MET A 92 -5.75 -14.14 -0.68
CA MET A 92 -5.55 -15.00 0.50
C MET A 92 -6.79 -15.00 1.40
N ALA A 93 -7.34 -13.83 1.72
CA ALA A 93 -8.48 -13.69 2.62
C ALA A 93 -9.73 -14.33 2.00
N ASP A 94 -10.03 -14.03 0.73
CA ASP A 94 -11.13 -14.62 -0.02
C ASP A 94 -11.04 -16.16 -0.06
N ALA A 95 -9.85 -16.70 -0.38
CA ALA A 95 -9.65 -18.13 -0.48
C ALA A 95 -9.84 -18.85 0.86
N MET A 96 -9.36 -18.28 1.96
CA MET A 96 -9.53 -18.88 3.30
C MET A 96 -10.98 -18.78 3.75
N ALA A 97 -11.66 -17.65 3.54
CA ALA A 97 -13.07 -17.49 3.86
C ALA A 97 -13.95 -18.46 3.04
N PHE A 98 -13.67 -18.62 1.74
CA PHE A 98 -14.38 -19.59 0.91
C PHE A 98 -14.17 -21.04 1.37
N ALA A 99 -12.94 -21.39 1.75
CA ALA A 99 -12.61 -22.71 2.26
C ALA A 99 -13.36 -23.01 3.58
N GLU A 100 -13.40 -22.04 4.50
CA GLU A 100 -14.12 -22.13 5.76
C GLU A 100 -15.63 -22.32 5.53
N LEU A 101 -16.25 -21.49 4.70
CA LEU A 101 -17.66 -21.59 4.33
C LEU A 101 -17.99 -22.95 3.69
N SER A 102 -17.04 -23.53 2.95
CA SER A 102 -17.19 -24.83 2.29
C SER A 102 -16.91 -26.04 3.20
N GLY A 103 -16.57 -25.80 4.48
CA GLY A 103 -16.24 -26.86 5.44
C GLY A 103 -14.94 -27.61 5.13
N LEU A 104 -14.01 -26.96 4.41
CA LEU A 104 -12.72 -27.54 4.09
C LEU A 104 -11.74 -27.38 5.25
N ASP A 105 -10.78 -28.31 5.37
CA ASP A 105 -9.62 -28.14 6.22
C ASP A 105 -8.75 -26.98 5.71
N LEU A 106 -8.61 -25.93 6.50
CA LEU A 106 -7.99 -24.67 6.09
C LEU A 106 -6.48 -24.85 5.83
N GLU A 107 -5.78 -25.60 6.68
CA GLU A 107 -4.34 -25.81 6.50
C GLU A 107 -4.07 -26.70 5.28
N LYS A 108 -4.86 -27.75 5.07
CA LYS A 108 -4.77 -28.60 3.88
C LYS A 108 -5.09 -27.81 2.60
N THR A 109 -6.08 -26.93 2.64
CA THR A 109 -6.41 -26.04 1.52
C THR A 109 -5.26 -25.09 1.22
N ARG A 110 -4.69 -24.46 2.25
CA ARG A 110 -3.51 -23.59 2.13
C ARG A 110 -2.35 -24.34 1.48
N GLN A 111 -2.01 -25.54 1.93
CA GLN A 111 -0.92 -26.35 1.35
C GLN A 111 -1.19 -26.70 -0.10
N MET A 112 -2.43 -27.04 -0.46
CA MET A 112 -2.81 -27.31 -1.85
C MET A 112 -2.59 -26.06 -2.72
N ILE A 113 -3.01 -24.86 -2.26
CA ILE A 113 -2.79 -23.60 -2.99
C ILE A 113 -1.29 -23.31 -3.17
N LEU A 114 -0.47 -23.53 -2.14
CA LEU A 114 0.98 -23.33 -2.21
C LEU A 114 1.66 -24.27 -3.20
N GLY A 115 1.09 -25.44 -3.47
CA GLY A 115 1.58 -26.38 -4.48
C GLY A 115 1.21 -26.00 -5.92
N GLY A 116 0.37 -24.99 -6.11
CA GLY A 116 -0.13 -24.58 -7.42
C GLY A 116 0.23 -23.15 -7.84
N THR A 117 -0.37 -22.69 -8.92
CA THR A 117 -0.16 -21.34 -9.47
C THR A 117 -0.80 -20.22 -8.62
N GLY A 118 -1.72 -20.57 -7.72
CA GLY A 118 -2.35 -19.63 -6.79
C GLY A 118 -1.45 -19.23 -5.59
N LYS A 119 -0.24 -19.76 -5.50
CA LYS A 119 0.67 -19.44 -4.40
C LYS A 119 1.04 -17.96 -4.36
N SER A 120 1.18 -17.44 -3.15
CA SER A 120 1.68 -16.08 -2.92
C SER A 120 2.46 -16.03 -1.60
N GLY A 121 3.29 -14.98 -1.42
CA GLY A 121 3.95 -14.73 -0.14
C GLY A 121 2.96 -14.49 1.00
N ALA A 122 1.79 -13.91 0.72
CA ALA A 122 0.69 -13.76 1.67
C ALA A 122 0.19 -15.13 2.15
N MET A 123 -0.13 -16.02 1.22
CA MET A 123 -0.60 -17.38 1.52
C MET A 123 0.46 -18.21 2.28
N GLU A 124 1.74 -18.00 1.97
CA GLU A 124 2.84 -18.73 2.59
C GLU A 124 3.12 -18.27 4.03
N SER A 125 3.25 -16.94 4.23
CA SER A 125 3.81 -16.39 5.47
C SER A 125 2.79 -15.74 6.39
N LEU A 126 1.64 -15.28 5.86
CA LEU A 126 0.65 -14.52 6.60
C LEU A 126 -0.63 -15.31 6.88
N ALA A 127 -1.04 -16.20 5.97
CA ALA A 127 -2.19 -17.07 6.22
C ALA A 127 -2.05 -17.91 7.51
N PRO A 128 -0.91 -18.56 7.83
CA PRO A 128 -0.77 -19.29 9.09
C PRO A 128 -1.04 -18.41 10.31
N LYS A 129 -0.51 -17.19 10.32
CA LYS A 129 -0.75 -16.24 11.42
C LYS A 129 -2.23 -15.88 11.56
N ALA A 130 -2.90 -15.62 10.45
CA ALA A 130 -4.33 -15.31 10.44
C ALA A 130 -5.17 -16.48 10.94
N LEU A 131 -4.83 -17.73 10.57
CA LEU A 131 -5.49 -18.94 11.03
C LEU A 131 -5.31 -19.17 12.54
N ASP A 132 -4.14 -18.81 13.07
CA ASP A 132 -3.82 -18.87 14.50
C ASP A 132 -4.38 -17.68 15.30
N GLY A 133 -5.04 -16.71 14.65
CA GLY A 133 -5.51 -15.47 15.28
C GLY A 133 -4.39 -14.53 15.71
N ASP A 134 -3.18 -14.69 15.18
CA ASP A 134 -2.05 -13.82 15.44
C ASP A 134 -2.05 -12.63 14.47
N TYR A 135 -2.58 -11.51 14.95
CA TYR A 135 -2.65 -10.24 14.20
C TYR A 135 -1.55 -9.24 14.60
N LYS A 136 -0.50 -9.70 15.29
CA LYS A 136 0.66 -8.86 15.59
C LYS A 136 1.30 -8.35 14.29
N PRO A 137 1.66 -7.05 14.22
CA PRO A 137 2.15 -6.45 13.00
C PRO A 137 3.60 -6.83 12.73
N GLY A 138 3.87 -7.44 11.57
CA GLY A 138 5.15 -7.33 10.88
C GLY A 138 5.14 -6.17 9.87
N PHE A 139 3.92 -5.78 9.44
CA PHE A 139 3.62 -4.58 8.65
C PHE A 139 2.22 -4.11 9.02
N MET A 140 2.10 -2.87 9.51
CA MET A 140 0.85 -2.33 10.03
C MET A 140 -0.13 -1.96 8.92
N VAL A 141 -1.42 -2.13 9.21
CA VAL A 141 -2.54 -1.75 8.32
C VAL A 141 -2.45 -0.29 7.92
N GLU A 142 -2.27 0.66 8.85
CA GLU A 142 -2.17 2.09 8.55
C GLU A 142 -1.05 2.44 7.55
N HIS A 143 0.09 1.75 7.64
CA HIS A 143 1.20 1.95 6.72
C HIS A 143 0.88 1.38 5.34
N PHE A 144 0.15 0.27 5.29
CA PHE A 144 -0.24 -0.34 4.03
C PHE A 144 -1.30 0.50 3.29
N ILE A 145 -2.28 1.05 4.03
CA ILE A 145 -3.26 2.01 3.50
C ILE A 145 -2.56 3.21 2.87
N LYS A 146 -1.57 3.79 3.58
CA LYS A 146 -0.76 4.89 3.05
C LYS A 146 -0.07 4.49 1.74
N ASP A 147 0.54 3.31 1.68
CA ASP A 147 1.26 2.84 0.49
C ASP A 147 0.30 2.63 -0.69
N LEU A 148 -0.86 2.00 -0.46
CA LEU A 148 -1.89 1.81 -1.49
C LEU A 148 -2.45 3.15 -1.98
N ARG A 149 -2.71 4.09 -1.09
CA ARG A 149 -3.16 5.45 -1.45
C ARG A 149 -2.16 6.16 -2.36
N LEU A 150 -0.86 6.08 -2.04
CA LEU A 150 0.19 6.63 -2.90
C LEU A 150 0.22 5.97 -4.29
N ALA A 151 0.02 4.65 -4.35
CA ALA A 151 0.01 3.92 -5.61
C ALA A 151 -1.21 4.28 -6.46
N LEU A 152 -2.40 4.36 -5.85
CA LEU A 152 -3.64 4.72 -6.52
C LEU A 152 -3.59 6.16 -7.05
N ALA A 153 -3.15 7.12 -6.22
CA ALA A 153 -2.97 8.51 -6.65
C ALA A 153 -1.97 8.61 -7.81
N TYR A 154 -0.83 7.92 -7.74
CA TYR A 154 0.16 7.91 -8.81
C TYR A 154 -0.38 7.34 -10.13
N ALA A 155 -1.24 6.33 -10.06
CA ALA A 155 -1.87 5.70 -11.22
C ALA A 155 -2.97 6.60 -11.81
N ASP A 156 -3.81 7.22 -10.95
CA ASP A 156 -4.91 8.11 -11.34
C ASP A 156 -4.40 9.33 -12.10
N ASP A 157 -3.35 9.98 -11.62
CA ASP A 157 -2.64 11.08 -12.32
C ASP A 157 -2.17 10.70 -13.74
N ARG A 158 -2.16 9.40 -14.07
CA ARG A 158 -1.72 8.84 -15.36
C ARG A 158 -2.81 8.06 -16.08
N GLU A 159 -4.06 8.28 -15.66
CA GLU A 159 -5.25 7.66 -16.26
C GLU A 159 -5.21 6.13 -16.26
N LEU A 160 -4.53 5.50 -15.28
CA LEU A 160 -4.43 4.07 -15.11
C LEU A 160 -5.29 3.58 -13.94
N ALA A 161 -6.34 2.82 -14.23
CA ALA A 161 -7.12 2.13 -13.20
C ALA A 161 -6.37 0.90 -12.68
N LEU A 162 -6.36 0.74 -11.34
CA LEU A 162 -5.78 -0.41 -10.63
C LEU A 162 -6.85 -1.11 -9.76
N PRO A 163 -7.85 -1.80 -10.36
CA PRO A 163 -9.01 -2.31 -9.63
C PRO A 163 -8.64 -3.27 -8.49
N GLY A 164 -7.60 -4.10 -8.63
CA GLY A 164 -7.14 -4.97 -7.54
C GLY A 164 -6.56 -4.21 -6.34
N ALA A 165 -5.86 -3.10 -6.58
CA ALA A 165 -5.35 -2.26 -5.52
C ALA A 165 -6.47 -1.44 -4.86
N ASP A 166 -7.46 -1.02 -5.63
CA ASP A 166 -8.62 -0.27 -5.14
C ASP A 166 -9.49 -1.12 -4.20
N VAL A 167 -9.76 -2.37 -4.58
CA VAL A 167 -10.43 -3.33 -3.70
C VAL A 167 -9.63 -3.56 -2.41
N ALA A 168 -8.32 -3.77 -2.52
CA ALA A 168 -7.47 -3.93 -1.34
C ALA A 168 -7.51 -2.68 -0.44
N PHE A 169 -7.38 -1.49 -1.03
CA PHE A 169 -7.47 -0.23 -0.29
C PHE A 169 -8.79 -0.12 0.46
N THR A 170 -9.92 -0.39 -0.21
CA THR A 170 -11.25 -0.34 0.40
C THR A 170 -11.37 -1.27 1.60
N LEU A 171 -10.93 -2.53 1.49
CA LEU A 171 -10.99 -3.49 2.60
C LEU A 171 -10.09 -3.09 3.77
N TYR A 172 -8.88 -2.62 3.51
CA TYR A 172 -7.99 -2.16 4.58
C TYR A 172 -8.49 -0.88 5.25
N ASP A 173 -9.11 0.02 4.51
CA ASP A 173 -9.71 1.21 5.04
C ASP A 173 -10.95 0.89 5.91
N MET A 174 -11.73 -0.14 5.54
CA MET A 174 -12.78 -0.70 6.42
C MET A 174 -12.19 -1.25 7.72
N LEU A 175 -11.09 -2.01 7.62
CA LEU A 175 -10.41 -2.58 8.78
C LEU A 175 -9.86 -1.48 9.71
N ASP A 176 -9.31 -0.41 9.16
CA ASP A 176 -8.87 0.76 9.93
C ASP A 176 -10.04 1.43 10.66
N ALA A 177 -11.17 1.63 9.95
CA ALA A 177 -12.36 2.27 10.50
C ALA A 177 -12.96 1.53 11.72
N ILE A 178 -12.75 0.22 11.83
CA ILE A 178 -13.18 -0.58 12.98
C ILE A 178 -12.09 -0.77 14.05
N GLY A 179 -10.97 -0.04 13.94
CA GLY A 179 -9.91 -0.03 14.94
C GLY A 179 -8.66 -0.86 14.60
N GLY A 180 -8.56 -1.39 13.36
CA GLY A 180 -7.48 -2.28 12.95
C GLY A 180 -6.16 -1.62 12.55
N ALA A 181 -6.03 -0.29 12.64
CA ALA A 181 -4.86 0.49 12.18
C ALA A 181 -3.50 -0.11 12.57
N LYS A 182 -3.38 -0.53 13.82
CA LYS A 182 -2.13 -1.04 14.41
C LYS A 182 -1.94 -2.55 14.30
N LEU A 183 -2.91 -3.25 13.74
CA LEU A 183 -2.79 -4.68 13.47
C LEU A 183 -1.90 -4.96 12.26
N GLY A 184 -1.44 -6.19 12.15
CA GLY A 184 -0.75 -6.70 10.97
C GLY A 184 -1.70 -6.83 9.78
N THR A 185 -1.16 -6.72 8.57
CA THR A 185 -1.96 -6.79 7.33
C THR A 185 -2.77 -8.08 7.19
N GLN A 186 -2.37 -9.18 7.82
CA GLN A 186 -3.15 -10.43 7.86
C GLN A 186 -4.49 -10.30 8.57
N ALA A 187 -4.71 -9.23 9.35
CA ALA A 187 -6.00 -8.96 10.01
C ALA A 187 -7.14 -8.67 9.02
N ILE A 188 -6.88 -8.48 7.72
CA ILE A 188 -7.90 -8.40 6.68
C ILE A 188 -8.86 -9.60 6.74
N THR A 189 -8.41 -10.78 7.16
CA THR A 189 -9.25 -11.98 7.30
C THR A 189 -10.37 -11.82 8.34
N VAL A 190 -10.25 -10.89 9.29
CA VAL A 190 -11.30 -10.63 10.29
C VAL A 190 -12.56 -10.03 9.66
N LEU A 191 -12.42 -9.34 8.52
CA LEU A 191 -13.58 -8.79 7.80
C LEU A 191 -14.56 -9.86 7.27
N TYR A 192 -14.13 -11.12 7.22
CA TYR A 192 -14.92 -12.26 6.75
C TYR A 192 -15.48 -13.12 7.91
N LYS A 193 -15.16 -12.77 9.15
CA LYS A 193 -15.58 -13.50 10.35
C LYS A 193 -16.83 -12.89 10.97
N GLU A 194 -17.44 -13.64 11.89
CA GLU A 194 -18.55 -13.13 12.69
C GLU A 194 -18.10 -11.96 13.58
N GLU A 195 -19.05 -11.09 13.96
CA GLU A 195 -18.78 -9.91 14.80
C GLU A 195 -18.10 -10.28 16.12
N ALA A 196 -18.43 -11.43 16.71
CA ALA A 196 -17.81 -11.91 17.94
C ALA A 196 -16.29 -12.14 17.80
N ASP A 197 -15.84 -12.63 16.66
CA ASP A 197 -14.41 -12.85 16.37
C ASP A 197 -13.68 -11.51 16.14
N ALA A 198 -14.36 -10.55 15.50
CA ALA A 198 -13.82 -9.20 15.33
C ALA A 198 -13.62 -8.51 16.69
N ILE A 199 -14.60 -8.63 17.59
CA ILE A 199 -14.50 -8.12 18.98
C ILE A 199 -13.36 -8.81 19.74
N ALA A 200 -13.18 -10.11 19.58
CA ALA A 200 -12.07 -10.84 20.20
C ALA A 200 -10.69 -10.38 19.68
N ALA A 201 -10.63 -9.90 18.44
CA ALA A 201 -9.44 -9.27 17.85
C ALA A 201 -9.26 -7.79 18.25
N GLY A 202 -10.16 -7.23 19.07
CA GLY A 202 -10.13 -5.84 19.51
C GLY A 202 -10.72 -4.85 18.52
N LEU A 203 -11.57 -5.33 17.59
CA LEU A 203 -12.22 -4.53 16.55
C LEU A 203 -13.68 -4.27 16.92
N ASP A 204 -14.21 -3.14 16.45
CA ASP A 204 -15.58 -2.70 16.76
C ASP A 204 -16.30 -2.21 15.51
N TRP A 205 -17.15 -3.07 14.95
CA TRP A 205 -17.96 -2.76 13.77
C TRP A 205 -18.91 -1.57 13.96
N SER A 206 -19.27 -1.21 15.19
CA SER A 206 -20.10 -0.04 15.45
C SER A 206 -19.43 1.28 15.06
N GLN A 207 -18.10 1.28 14.91
CA GLN A 207 -17.30 2.43 14.46
C GLN A 207 -17.34 2.63 12.95
N TYR A 208 -17.75 1.62 12.18
CA TYR A 208 -17.83 1.74 10.73
C TYR A 208 -18.93 2.71 10.32
N ARG A 209 -18.56 3.78 9.58
CA ARG A 209 -19.46 4.82 9.07
C ARG A 209 -19.21 4.99 7.57
N PRO A 210 -19.89 4.23 6.70
CA PRO A 210 -19.70 4.32 5.25
C PRO A 210 -20.01 5.72 4.69
N GLU A 211 -20.93 6.45 5.32
CA GLU A 211 -21.38 7.78 4.88
C GLU A 211 -20.34 8.90 5.12
N ALA A 212 -19.39 8.70 6.04
CA ALA A 212 -18.35 9.69 6.32
C ALA A 212 -17.24 9.77 5.24
N ARG A 213 -17.21 8.83 4.32
CA ARG A 213 -16.16 8.71 3.29
C ARG A 213 -16.35 9.59 2.07
N GLY A 214 -17.58 10.03 1.77
CA GLY A 214 -17.87 10.96 0.68
C GLY A 214 -17.47 12.41 0.94
N ALA A 215 -17.07 12.78 2.16
CA ALA A 215 -16.81 14.16 2.56
C ALA A 215 -15.34 14.63 2.38
N HIS A 216 -14.42 13.76 1.96
CA HIS A 216 -13.00 14.12 1.82
C HIS A 216 -12.58 14.56 0.40
N GLU A 217 -13.45 14.47 -0.61
CA GLU A 217 -13.12 14.84 -1.98
C GLU A 217 -13.46 16.29 -2.38
N GLU A 218 -14.15 17.08 -1.52
CA GLU A 218 -14.52 18.46 -1.85
C GLU A 218 -13.66 19.56 -1.21
N GLY A 219 -12.43 19.29 -0.84
CA GLY A 219 -11.53 20.21 -0.12
C GLY A 219 -10.35 20.77 -0.91
N CYS A 220 -10.32 20.70 -2.24
CA CYS A 220 -9.31 21.40 -3.02
C CYS A 220 -9.85 22.74 -3.53
N GLY A 221 -9.82 23.75 -2.65
CA GLY A 221 -10.18 25.12 -2.95
C GLY A 221 -9.21 25.76 -3.95
N CYS A 222 -9.55 25.72 -5.22
CA CYS A 222 -8.98 26.64 -6.19
C CYS A 222 -9.58 28.02 -5.94
N GLY A 223 -8.78 28.94 -5.41
CA GLY A 223 -9.14 30.34 -5.21
C GLY A 223 -9.62 30.99 -6.52
N ALA A 224 -10.87 31.42 -6.54
CA ALA A 224 -11.41 32.25 -7.58
C ALA A 224 -10.75 33.63 -7.50
N HIS A 225 -9.96 33.97 -8.50
CA HIS A 225 -9.69 35.38 -8.82
C HIS A 225 -10.95 35.96 -9.45
N GLY A 226 -11.52 36.94 -8.78
CA GLY A 226 -12.56 37.78 -9.36
C GLY A 226 -11.96 38.70 -10.40
N ASP A 227 -12.66 38.83 -11.50
CA ASP A 227 -12.61 40.03 -12.32
C ASP A 227 -14.04 40.40 -12.72
N ASP A 228 -14.46 41.59 -12.20
CA ASP A 228 -15.65 42.33 -12.59
C ASP A 228 -15.61 42.70 -14.06
N HIS A 229 -16.65 42.40 -14.80
CA HIS A 229 -17.14 43.33 -15.85
C HIS A 229 -18.64 43.16 -16.04
N ALA A 230 -19.33 44.24 -15.65
CA ALA A 230 -20.72 44.50 -15.93
C ALA A 230 -20.96 44.89 -17.40
N SER A 231 -22.11 44.56 -17.85
CA SER A 231 -23.02 45.23 -18.85
C SER A 231 -23.52 44.18 -19.85
N GLY A 232 -24.81 44.08 -20.11
CA GLY A 232 -25.86 44.93 -20.38
C GLY A 232 -26.99 44.12 -21.01
N CYS A 233 -28.20 44.42 -20.62
CA CYS A 233 -29.48 43.92 -21.11
C CYS A 233 -29.65 44.05 -22.63
N GLY A 234 -30.43 43.12 -23.23
CA GLY A 234 -31.00 43.29 -24.57
C GLY A 234 -32.01 42.20 -24.92
N HIS A 235 -33.29 42.43 -24.59
CA HIS A 235 -34.41 41.72 -25.20
C HIS A 235 -34.45 42.01 -26.71
N HIS A 236 -34.81 41.04 -27.55
CA HIS A 236 -35.92 41.16 -28.48
C HIS A 236 -36.33 39.80 -29.10
N HIS A 237 -37.65 39.65 -29.18
CA HIS A 237 -38.42 38.68 -29.94
C HIS A 237 -38.05 38.70 -31.44
N ASP A 238 -38.05 37.55 -32.09
CA ASP A 238 -39.04 37.04 -33.08
C ASP A 238 -38.74 35.55 -33.34
#